data_74215797c3845e8f948ca3368a65d7e7
#
_entry.id   74215797c3845e8f948ca3368a65d7e7
#
_cell.length_a   1.000
_cell.length_b   1.000
_cell.length_c   1.000
_cell.angle_alpha   90.00
_cell.angle_beta   90.00
_cell.angle_gamma   90.00
#
_symmetry.space_group_name_H-M   'P 1'
#
loop_
_entity.id
_entity.type
_entity.pdbx_description
1 polymer ?
#
loop_
_entity_poly.entity_id
_entity_poly.type
_entity_poly.pdbx_seq_one_letter_code
_entity_poly.pdbx_strand_id
1 'polypeptide(L)' 'MAGSDVSERRDVVDTPELRLLFHRLNNQLGIILAHAELLESKAADDMNRARAAQVVSSTLEAMGTAKEIRRVSATPVEPQ' A
#
# COMPACT_ATOMS: atom_id res chain seq x y z
N MET A 1 -28.23 12.34 -16.64
CA MET A 1 -28.46 11.26 -15.75
C MET A 1 -27.35 10.27 -15.83
N ALA A 2 -27.36 9.49 -16.88
CA ALA A 2 -26.35 8.45 -16.97
C ALA A 2 -24.95 9.02 -16.99
N GLY A 3 -24.77 10.14 -17.67
CA GLY A 3 -23.46 10.75 -17.72
C GLY A 3 -22.97 11.20 -16.35
N SER A 4 -23.89 11.73 -15.56
CA SER A 4 -23.53 12.16 -14.22
C SER A 4 -23.09 10.98 -13.38
N ASP A 5 -23.78 9.87 -13.52
CA ASP A 5 -23.42 8.70 -12.73
C ASP A 5 -22.02 8.23 -13.03
N VAL A 6 -21.64 8.26 -14.29
CA VAL A 6 -20.30 7.83 -14.66
C VAL A 6 -19.26 8.76 -14.07
N SER A 7 -19.49 10.04 -14.14
CA SER A 7 -18.54 10.99 -13.55
C SER A 7 -18.42 10.81 -12.06
N GLU A 8 -19.53 10.59 -11.40
CA GLU A 8 -19.52 10.43 -9.96
C GLU A 8 -18.76 9.18 -9.56
N ARG A 9 -18.88 8.12 -10.33
CA ARG A 9 -18.17 6.90 -9.99
C ARG A 9 -16.67 7.09 -10.07
N ARG A 10 -16.19 7.86 -11.03
CA ARG A 10 -14.77 8.14 -11.11
C ARG A 10 -14.30 8.96 -9.91
N ASP A 11 -15.12 9.90 -9.49
CA ASP A 11 -14.75 10.71 -8.35
C ASP A 11 -14.77 9.91 -7.05
N VAL A 12 -15.65 8.93 -6.98
CA VAL A 12 -15.81 8.16 -5.76
C VAL A 12 -14.54 7.39 -5.41
N VAL A 13 -13.72 7.00 -6.39
CA VAL A 13 -12.54 6.21 -6.10
C VAL A 13 -11.49 6.98 -5.32
N ASP A 14 -11.66 8.30 -5.17
CA ASP A 14 -10.73 9.08 -4.37
C ASP A 14 -11.50 9.84 -3.30
N THR A 15 -12.19 9.10 -2.46
CA THR A 15 -12.97 9.68 -1.37
C THR A 15 -12.09 9.93 -0.15
N PRO A 16 -12.53 10.80 0.76
CA PRO A 16 -11.79 10.98 2.00
C PRO A 16 -11.64 9.69 2.79
N GLU A 17 -12.66 8.84 2.79
CA GLU A 17 -12.55 7.56 3.48
C GLU A 17 -11.48 6.69 2.87
N LEU A 18 -11.41 6.65 1.54
CA LEU A 18 -10.41 5.84 0.88
C LEU A 18 -9.01 6.35 1.16
N ARG A 19 -8.84 7.66 1.15
CA ARG A 19 -7.54 8.23 1.48
C ARG A 19 -7.13 7.90 2.91
N LEU A 20 -8.09 7.93 3.82
CA LEU A 20 -7.80 7.57 5.19
C LEU A 20 -7.38 6.11 5.32
N LEU A 21 -8.08 5.25 4.60
CA LEU A 21 -7.74 3.82 4.63
C LEU A 21 -6.35 3.57 4.05
N PHE A 22 -6.00 4.24 2.97
CA PHE A 22 -4.65 4.12 2.43
C PHE A 22 -3.61 4.62 3.43
N HIS A 23 -3.92 5.70 4.12
CA HIS A 23 -3.01 6.21 5.12
C HIS A 23 -2.80 5.20 6.25
N ARG A 24 -3.90 4.60 6.70
CA ARG A 24 -3.81 3.56 7.73
C ARG A 24 -3.03 2.35 7.25
N LEU A 25 -3.27 1.93 6.02
CA LEU A 25 -2.57 0.79 5.46
C LEU A 25 -1.06 1.07 5.38
N ASN A 26 -0.69 2.25 4.92
CA ASN A 26 0.72 2.60 4.86
C ASN A 26 1.35 2.63 6.24
N ASN A 27 0.63 3.12 7.24
CA ASN A 27 1.14 3.11 8.61
C ASN A 27 1.33 1.68 9.10
N GLN A 28 0.38 0.81 8.81
CA GLN A 28 0.47 -0.58 9.25
C GLN A 28 1.64 -1.29 8.57
N LEU A 29 1.80 -1.05 7.28
CA LEU A 29 2.92 -1.64 6.56
C LEU A 29 4.25 -1.10 7.08
N GLY A 30 4.30 0.17 7.43
CA GLY A 30 5.50 0.75 8.01
C GLY A 30 5.86 0.12 9.33
N ILE A 31 4.87 -0.19 10.16
CA ILE A 31 5.11 -0.87 11.42
C ILE A 31 5.64 -2.28 11.18
N ILE A 32 5.05 -3.00 10.25
CA ILE A 32 5.53 -4.33 9.91
C ILE A 32 6.97 -4.26 9.42
N LEU A 33 7.26 -3.30 8.57
CA LEU A 33 8.61 -3.13 8.04
C LEU A 33 9.61 -2.88 9.17
N ALA A 34 9.27 -2.00 10.09
CA ALA A 34 10.17 -1.67 11.19
C ALA A 34 10.47 -2.90 12.04
N HIS A 35 9.43 -3.68 12.35
CA HIS A 35 9.62 -4.88 13.15
C HIS A 35 10.41 -5.94 12.39
N ALA A 36 10.17 -6.07 11.10
CA ALA A 36 10.89 -7.04 10.29
C ALA A 36 12.37 -6.68 10.20
N GLU A 37 12.66 -5.40 10.04
CA GLU A 37 14.04 -4.95 9.99
C GLU A 37 14.74 -5.18 11.31
N LEU A 38 14.03 -4.98 12.40
CA LEU A 38 14.59 -5.23 13.72
C LEU A 38 14.87 -6.72 13.91
N LEU A 39 13.94 -7.56 13.50
CA LEU A 39 14.15 -9.00 13.56
C LEU A 39 15.35 -9.42 12.73
N GLU A 40 15.48 -8.85 11.54
CA GLU A 40 16.59 -9.18 10.66
C GLU A 40 17.92 -8.82 11.32
N SER A 41 17.99 -7.64 11.91
CA SER A 41 19.24 -7.18 12.51
C SER A 41 19.61 -7.95 13.76
N LYS A 42 18.63 -8.54 14.44
CA LYS A 42 18.86 -9.25 15.67
C LYS A 42 18.81 -10.76 15.51
N ALA A 43 18.66 -11.25 14.29
CA ALA A 43 18.55 -12.69 14.07
C ALA A 43 19.83 -13.39 14.47
N ALA A 44 19.66 -14.51 15.17
CA ALA A 44 20.79 -15.25 15.69
C ALA A 44 21.42 -16.18 14.68
N ASP A 45 20.67 -16.61 13.68
CA ASP A 45 21.20 -17.52 12.67
C ASP A 45 20.78 -17.07 11.29
N ASP A 46 21.42 -17.67 10.30
CA ASP A 46 21.24 -17.25 8.91
C ASP A 46 19.83 -17.52 8.40
N MET A 47 19.23 -18.62 8.86
CA MET A 47 17.89 -18.95 8.39
C MET A 47 16.88 -17.93 8.87
N ASN A 48 16.95 -17.55 10.13
CA ASN A 48 16.02 -16.55 10.66
C ASN A 48 16.28 -15.20 10.04
N ARG A 49 17.54 -14.88 9.78
CA ARG A 49 17.85 -13.61 9.10
C ARG A 49 17.28 -13.61 7.69
N ALA A 50 17.39 -14.73 6.99
CA ALA A 50 16.84 -14.82 5.65
C ALA A 50 15.31 -14.69 5.64
N ARG A 51 14.66 -15.29 6.64
CA ARG A 51 13.20 -15.16 6.74
C ARG A 51 12.80 -13.73 7.03
N ALA A 52 13.51 -13.07 7.93
CA ALA A 52 13.21 -11.67 8.22
C ALA A 52 13.44 -10.79 6.99
N ALA A 53 14.51 -11.07 6.25
CA ALA A 53 14.78 -10.33 5.03
C ALA A 53 13.66 -10.51 4.01
N GLN A 54 13.07 -11.71 3.93
CA GLN A 54 11.93 -11.94 3.05
C GLN A 54 10.73 -11.11 3.48
N VAL A 55 10.49 -11.00 4.78
CA VAL A 55 9.38 -10.17 5.25
C VAL A 55 9.62 -8.71 4.91
N VAL A 56 10.86 -8.24 5.08
CA VAL A 56 11.20 -6.88 4.69
C VAL A 56 10.92 -6.65 3.21
N SER A 57 11.40 -7.56 2.38
CA SER A 57 11.24 -7.44 0.94
C SER A 57 9.77 -7.45 0.54
N SER A 58 9.01 -8.38 1.10
CA SER A 58 7.58 -8.49 0.81
C SER A 58 6.83 -7.25 1.26
N THR A 59 7.21 -6.70 2.41
CA THR A 59 6.55 -5.51 2.91
C THR A 59 6.81 -4.30 2.02
N LEU A 60 8.05 -4.17 1.55
CA LEU A 60 8.38 -3.09 0.63
C LEU A 60 7.60 -3.22 -0.67
N GLU A 61 7.46 -4.44 -1.16
CA GLU A 61 6.65 -4.68 -2.35
C GLU A 61 5.19 -4.32 -2.11
N ALA A 62 4.66 -4.69 -0.95
CA ALA A 62 3.28 -4.37 -0.62
C ALA A 62 3.05 -2.87 -0.54
N MET A 63 4.03 -2.15 -0.01
CA MET A 63 3.93 -0.70 0.05
C MET A 63 3.91 -0.11 -1.36
N GLY A 64 4.72 -0.66 -2.24
CA GLY A 64 4.71 -0.23 -3.63
C GLY A 64 3.39 -0.52 -4.31
N THR A 65 2.83 -1.70 -4.05
CA THR A 65 1.54 -2.06 -4.62
C THR A 65 0.44 -1.14 -4.10
N ALA A 66 0.47 -0.83 -2.82
CA ALA A 66 -0.53 0.07 -2.23
C ALA A 66 -0.45 1.46 -2.89
N LYS A 67 0.76 1.94 -3.12
CA LYS A 67 0.93 3.22 -3.80
C LYS A 67 0.40 3.16 -5.21
N GLU A 68 0.62 2.04 -5.88
CA GLU A 68 0.14 1.88 -7.25
C GLU A 68 -1.37 1.87 -7.30
N ILE A 69 -1.99 1.16 -6.37
CA ILE A 69 -3.45 1.13 -6.30
C ILE A 69 -3.97 2.54 -6.08
N ARG A 70 -3.35 3.26 -5.16
CA ARG A 70 -3.78 4.61 -4.87
C ARG A 70 -3.63 5.52 -6.08
N ARG A 71 -2.52 5.38 -6.78
CA ARG A 71 -2.27 6.19 -7.96
C ARG A 71 -3.32 5.93 -9.02
N VAL A 72 -3.62 4.67 -9.26
CA VAL A 72 -4.62 4.30 -10.26
C VAL A 72 -6.00 4.77 -9.84
N SER A 73 -6.33 4.61 -8.56
CA SER A 73 -7.64 5.01 -8.06
C SER A 73 -7.84 6.51 -8.08
N ALA A 74 -6.79 7.26 -7.76
CA ALA A 74 -6.90 8.71 -7.68
C ALA A 74 -6.86 9.37 -9.04
N THR A 75 -6.30 8.70 -10.04
CA THR A 75 -6.16 9.27 -11.36
C THR A 75 -7.47 9.14 -12.11
N PRO A 76 -8.07 10.24 -12.55
CA PRO A 76 -9.29 10.13 -13.32
C PRO A 76 -9.03 9.40 -14.61
N VAL A 77 -10.01 8.65 -15.05
CA VAL A 77 -9.93 7.99 -16.35
C VAL A 77 -9.97 9.06 -17.43
N GLU A 78 -8.90 9.15 -18.15
CA GLU A 78 -8.81 10.18 -19.16
C GLU A 78 -9.44 9.74 -20.45
N PRO A 79 -10.17 10.60 -21.06
CA PRO A 79 -10.80 10.23 -22.32
C PRO A 79 -9.83 10.22 -23.48
N GLN A 80 -8.71 10.63 -23.35
CA GLN A 80 -7.79 10.74 -24.46
C GLN A 80 -8.22 10.17 -25.74
#